data_90ec6cba65a2f9582e5c50afc2c549d4
#
_entry.id   90ec6cba65a2f9582e5c50afc2c549d4
#
_cell.length_a   1.000
_cell.length_b   1.000
_cell.length_c   1.000
_cell.angle_alpha   90.00
_cell.angle_beta   90.00
_cell.angle_gamma   90.00
#
_symmetry.space_group_name_H-M   'P 1'
#
loop_
_entity.id
_entity.type
_entity.pdbx_description
1 polymer ?
#
loop_
_entity_poly.entity_id
_entity_poly.type
_entity_poly.pdbx_seq_one_letter_code
_entity_poly.pdbx_strand_id
1 'polypeptide(L)'
;MPRINKAVELLEQGQPIYLVNTGELTYENGVRMAQTWGDAIRLDLEHGPFDILALGEFMRGLVAGGPTPSGHRTPAVIVELPTDGTDEMVMRANAWMVKQVLAQGVHGILLCHAETPGAVRVLVESTRYSFQKIGVGDRLGQGRRGNGGQASAAKIWGVSESEYLRKADVWPLNPEGEILLGVKIENLRALENAEKTLAVPGIAFAEWGPGDMGMALGYPEQHDPPYPQEMIDIREKVKNLCKANRIFFLNQVSKEDITAMIDEGVMVCSAPNAEVASIGRVYTRRKVPW
;
A
#
# COMPACT_ATOMS: atom_id res chain seq x y z
N MET A 1 -3.52 -22.56 0.65
CA MET A 1 -2.43 -22.29 -0.34
C MET A 1 -1.63 -21.10 0.18
N PRO A 2 -0.34 -21.01 -0.04
CA PRO A 2 0.44 -19.84 0.37
C PRO A 2 -0.13 -18.58 -0.31
N ARG A 3 0.03 -17.43 0.35
CA ARG A 3 -0.35 -16.13 -0.19
C ARG A 3 0.49 -15.78 -1.42
N ILE A 4 -0.09 -15.06 -2.36
CA ILE A 4 0.65 -14.46 -3.48
C ILE A 4 1.35 -13.19 -2.99
N ASN A 5 0.64 -12.39 -2.20
CA ASN A 5 1.13 -11.15 -1.63
C ASN A 5 1.81 -11.40 -0.28
N LYS A 6 3.15 -11.34 -0.28
CA LYS A 6 3.96 -11.51 0.93
C LYS A 6 3.57 -10.55 2.05
N ALA A 7 3.21 -9.31 1.72
CA ALA A 7 2.82 -8.32 2.71
C ALA A 7 1.52 -8.73 3.42
N VAL A 8 0.55 -9.27 2.70
CA VAL A 8 -0.69 -9.82 3.29
C VAL A 8 -0.35 -11.00 4.21
N GLU A 9 0.50 -11.95 3.77
CA GLU A 9 0.88 -13.10 4.59
C GLU A 9 1.48 -12.68 5.93
N LEU A 10 2.36 -11.69 5.91
CA LEU A 10 3.02 -11.21 7.12
C LEU A 10 2.05 -10.49 8.06
N LEU A 11 1.22 -9.61 7.51
CA LEU A 11 0.23 -8.88 8.31
C LEU A 11 -0.81 -9.82 8.95
N GLU A 12 -1.23 -10.90 8.27
CA GLU A 12 -2.08 -11.95 8.85
C GLU A 12 -1.42 -12.70 10.00
N GLN A 13 -0.09 -12.82 9.95
CA GLN A 13 0.69 -13.44 11.02
C GLN A 13 1.01 -12.47 12.17
N GLY A 14 0.47 -11.24 12.13
CA GLY A 14 0.80 -10.20 13.11
C GLY A 14 2.25 -9.73 13.03
N GLN A 15 2.90 -9.87 11.86
CA GLN A 15 4.26 -9.43 11.63
C GLN A 15 4.29 -8.10 10.88
N PRO A 16 5.11 -7.13 11.32
CA PRO A 16 5.29 -5.90 10.58
C PRO A 16 5.94 -6.18 9.22
N ILE A 17 5.58 -5.39 8.21
CA ILE A 17 6.22 -5.39 6.90
C ILE A 17 7.15 -4.19 6.77
N TYR A 18 8.24 -4.38 6.01
CA TYR A 18 9.26 -3.35 5.78
C TYR A 18 9.21 -2.92 4.32
N LEU A 19 8.91 -1.63 4.11
CA LEU A 19 8.90 -1.02 2.79
C LEU A 19 10.31 -0.59 2.39
N VAL A 20 10.64 -0.82 1.13
CA VAL A 20 11.83 -0.29 0.48
C VAL A 20 11.39 0.53 -0.74
N ASN A 21 11.98 1.71 -0.89
CA ASN A 21 11.74 2.52 -2.08
C ASN A 21 12.50 1.93 -3.27
N THR A 22 11.89 1.97 -4.46
CA THR A 22 12.60 1.66 -5.70
C THR A 22 13.19 2.93 -6.31
N GLY A 23 14.26 2.76 -7.07
CA GLY A 23 14.79 3.80 -7.95
C GLY A 23 14.07 3.78 -9.31
N GLU A 24 14.84 3.66 -10.37
CA GLU A 24 14.31 3.67 -11.75
C GLU A 24 13.41 2.47 -12.04
N LEU A 25 12.37 2.70 -12.84
CA LEU A 25 11.45 1.67 -13.34
C LEU A 25 11.99 1.03 -14.62
N THR A 26 13.05 0.22 -14.48
CA THR A 26 13.63 -0.55 -15.58
C THR A 26 13.52 -2.05 -15.30
N TYR A 27 13.59 -2.86 -16.36
CA TYR A 27 13.62 -4.31 -16.25
C TYR A 27 14.81 -4.77 -15.39
N GLU A 28 16.01 -4.21 -15.65
CA GLU A 28 17.25 -4.54 -14.93
C GLU A 28 17.15 -4.21 -13.43
N ASN A 29 16.54 -3.07 -13.09
CA ASN A 29 16.27 -2.74 -11.70
C ASN A 29 15.27 -3.71 -11.08
N GLY A 30 14.25 -4.12 -11.81
CA GLY A 30 13.31 -5.16 -11.39
C GLY A 30 14.03 -6.48 -11.04
N VAL A 31 14.92 -6.96 -11.91
CA VAL A 31 15.73 -8.16 -11.65
C VAL A 31 16.53 -8.02 -10.34
N ARG A 32 17.17 -6.88 -10.13
CA ARG A 32 17.93 -6.60 -8.90
C ARG A 32 17.04 -6.56 -7.66
N MET A 33 15.89 -5.88 -7.77
CA MET A 33 14.96 -5.67 -6.66
C MET A 33 14.18 -6.93 -6.27
N ALA A 34 14.15 -7.96 -7.09
CA ALA A 34 13.53 -9.25 -6.76
C ALA A 34 14.13 -9.89 -5.50
N GLN A 35 15.39 -9.61 -5.20
CA GLN A 35 16.11 -10.09 -4.01
C GLN A 35 16.31 -9.00 -2.96
N THR A 36 15.44 -7.98 -2.96
CA THR A 36 15.53 -6.88 -1.98
C THR A 36 15.29 -7.38 -0.55
N TRP A 37 15.86 -6.67 0.40
CA TRP A 37 15.64 -6.89 1.83
C TRP A 37 14.22 -6.51 2.29
N GLY A 38 13.51 -5.68 1.52
CA GLY A 38 12.16 -5.26 1.84
C GLY A 38 11.12 -6.37 1.62
N ASP A 39 10.04 -6.31 2.38
CA ASP A 39 8.90 -7.22 2.19
C ASP A 39 7.99 -6.73 1.09
N ALA A 40 7.93 -5.41 0.94
CA ALA A 40 7.23 -4.73 -0.14
C ALA A 40 8.08 -3.60 -0.71
N ILE A 41 7.94 -3.38 -2.00
CA ILE A 41 8.54 -2.26 -2.73
C ILE A 41 7.47 -1.17 -2.81
N ARG A 42 7.78 0.01 -2.27
CA ARG A 42 6.99 1.23 -2.46
C ARG A 42 7.48 1.91 -3.73
N LEU A 43 6.55 2.17 -4.63
CA LEU A 43 6.81 2.73 -5.93
C LEU A 43 6.06 4.04 -6.06
N ASP A 44 6.81 5.14 -6.09
CA ASP A 44 6.28 6.49 -6.16
C ASP A 44 6.02 6.88 -7.62
N LEU A 45 4.74 6.98 -8.00
CA LEU A 45 4.29 7.59 -9.25
C LEU A 45 3.62 8.97 -9.00
N GLU A 46 3.56 9.42 -7.76
CA GLU A 46 3.03 10.73 -7.39
C GLU A 46 3.99 11.84 -7.82
N HIS A 47 5.28 11.68 -7.48
CA HIS A 47 6.32 12.68 -7.73
C HIS A 47 7.13 12.41 -9.01
N GLY A 48 6.87 11.27 -9.66
CA GLY A 48 7.56 10.85 -10.88
C GLY A 48 6.62 10.73 -12.07
N PRO A 49 7.16 10.38 -13.26
CA PRO A 49 6.35 10.12 -14.44
C PRO A 49 5.38 8.96 -14.22
N PHE A 50 4.12 9.12 -14.59
CA PHE A 50 3.16 8.02 -14.64
C PHE A 50 3.42 7.17 -15.90
N ASP A 51 4.44 6.31 -15.85
CA ASP A 51 4.87 5.46 -16.95
C ASP A 51 4.48 3.99 -16.72
N ILE A 52 3.35 3.62 -17.31
CA ILE A 52 2.79 2.26 -17.21
C ILE A 52 3.62 1.22 -17.97
N LEU A 53 4.32 1.62 -19.03
CA LEU A 53 5.18 0.70 -19.78
C LEU A 53 6.42 0.36 -18.95
N ALA A 54 7.06 1.37 -18.37
CA ALA A 54 8.20 1.20 -17.47
C ALA A 54 7.80 0.36 -16.22
N LEU A 55 6.62 0.61 -15.63
CA LEU A 55 6.09 -0.25 -14.56
C LEU A 55 5.97 -1.70 -14.99
N GLY A 56 5.45 -1.96 -16.20
CA GLY A 56 5.34 -3.31 -16.75
C GLY A 56 6.70 -3.99 -16.94
N GLU A 57 7.73 -3.27 -17.41
CA GLU A 57 9.10 -3.78 -17.52
C GLU A 57 9.68 -4.12 -16.14
N PHE A 58 9.52 -3.22 -15.17
CA PHE A 58 9.96 -3.45 -13.80
C PHE A 58 9.32 -4.71 -13.18
N MET A 59 7.99 -4.87 -13.32
CA MET A 59 7.27 -6.07 -12.82
C MET A 59 7.76 -7.36 -13.50
N ARG A 60 8.06 -7.34 -14.81
CA ARG A 60 8.66 -8.48 -15.51
C ARG A 60 10.08 -8.77 -15.01
N GLY A 61 10.86 -7.73 -14.74
CA GLY A 61 12.17 -7.85 -14.12
C GLY A 61 12.12 -8.53 -12.75
N LEU A 62 11.18 -8.15 -11.88
CA LEU A 62 10.96 -8.82 -10.59
C LEU A 62 10.72 -10.32 -10.75
N VAL A 63 9.88 -10.72 -11.72
CA VAL A 63 9.62 -12.13 -12.02
C VAL A 63 10.90 -12.84 -12.52
N ALA A 64 11.69 -12.20 -13.38
CA ALA A 64 12.91 -12.76 -13.93
C ALA A 64 14.04 -12.91 -12.89
N GLY A 65 14.08 -12.03 -11.88
CA GLY A 65 15.01 -12.10 -10.76
C GLY A 65 14.79 -13.28 -9.80
N GLY A 66 13.71 -14.02 -10.03
CA GLY A 66 13.39 -15.26 -9.33
C GLY A 66 12.67 -15.03 -8.01
N PRO A 67 12.25 -16.10 -7.33
CA PRO A 67 11.50 -15.97 -6.11
C PRO A 67 12.32 -15.31 -5.00
N THR A 68 11.62 -14.64 -4.11
CA THR A 68 12.20 -14.08 -2.88
C THR A 68 12.73 -15.21 -1.98
N PRO A 69 13.61 -14.92 -1.01
CA PRO A 69 14.04 -15.91 -0.02
C PRO A 69 12.90 -16.57 0.75
N SER A 70 11.76 -15.91 0.87
CA SER A 70 10.53 -16.49 1.47
C SER A 70 9.73 -17.38 0.53
N GLY A 71 10.16 -17.56 -0.72
CA GLY A 71 9.49 -18.39 -1.71
C GLY A 71 8.34 -17.72 -2.48
N HIS A 72 8.03 -16.45 -2.19
CA HIS A 72 7.08 -15.69 -3.01
C HIS A 72 7.68 -15.38 -4.37
N ARG A 73 6.82 -15.33 -5.39
CA ARG A 73 7.28 -15.12 -6.77
C ARG A 73 7.99 -13.78 -6.97
N THR A 74 7.52 -12.75 -6.28
CA THR A 74 8.13 -11.41 -6.24
C THR A 74 7.94 -10.82 -4.83
N PRO A 75 8.70 -9.78 -4.44
CA PRO A 75 8.27 -8.90 -3.36
C PRO A 75 6.88 -8.33 -3.66
N ALA A 76 6.12 -7.96 -2.65
CA ALA A 76 4.91 -7.18 -2.89
C ALA A 76 5.29 -5.82 -3.50
N VAL A 77 4.44 -5.28 -4.38
CA VAL A 77 4.64 -3.94 -4.98
C VAL A 77 3.42 -3.10 -4.66
N ILE A 78 3.63 -1.97 -3.99
CA ILE A 78 2.61 -0.99 -3.64
C ILE A 78 2.93 0.31 -4.38
N VAL A 79 1.97 0.80 -5.16
CA VAL A 79 2.13 1.98 -6.02
C VAL A 79 1.43 3.17 -5.40
N GLU A 80 2.14 4.28 -5.26
CA GLU A 80 1.55 5.60 -5.00
C GLU A 80 1.05 6.20 -6.30
N LEU A 81 -0.22 6.58 -6.32
CA LEU A 81 -0.84 7.12 -7.55
C LEU A 81 -0.66 8.64 -7.63
N PRO A 82 -0.50 9.20 -8.83
CA PRO A 82 -0.40 10.65 -9.03
C PRO A 82 -1.76 11.38 -8.92
N THR A 83 -2.83 10.68 -8.58
CA THR A 83 -4.15 11.29 -8.39
C THR A 83 -4.45 11.46 -6.91
N ASP A 84 -4.89 12.66 -6.55
CA ASP A 84 -5.34 12.97 -5.20
C ASP A 84 -6.70 12.36 -4.90
N GLY A 85 -6.85 11.88 -3.67
CA GLY A 85 -8.13 11.43 -3.11
C GLY A 85 -9.04 12.58 -2.68
N THR A 86 -9.09 13.67 -3.44
CA THR A 86 -9.80 14.91 -3.10
C THR A 86 -11.29 14.69 -2.90
N ASP A 87 -11.95 14.09 -3.88
CA ASP A 87 -13.36 13.75 -3.81
C ASP A 87 -13.75 12.60 -4.75
N GLU A 88 -15.04 12.21 -4.68
CA GLU A 88 -15.58 11.13 -5.50
C GLU A 88 -15.47 11.40 -7.01
N MET A 89 -15.68 12.65 -7.45
CA MET A 89 -15.64 12.98 -8.89
C MET A 89 -14.23 12.92 -9.44
N VAL A 90 -13.24 13.45 -8.72
CA VAL A 90 -11.83 13.38 -9.07
C VAL A 90 -11.39 11.92 -9.18
N MET A 91 -11.71 11.09 -8.19
CA MET A 91 -11.37 9.67 -8.22
C MET A 91 -12.09 8.89 -9.32
N ARG A 92 -13.35 9.23 -9.64
CA ARG A 92 -14.07 8.62 -10.77
C ARG A 92 -13.43 8.96 -12.10
N ALA A 93 -13.01 10.21 -12.30
CA ALA A 93 -12.33 10.66 -13.52
C ALA A 93 -10.97 9.96 -13.70
N ASN A 94 -10.28 9.66 -12.60
CA ASN A 94 -8.94 9.06 -12.59
C ASN A 94 -8.93 7.55 -12.31
N ALA A 95 -10.08 6.89 -12.22
CA ALA A 95 -10.19 5.44 -11.94
C ALA A 95 -9.48 4.55 -12.99
N TRP A 96 -9.18 5.09 -14.17
CA TRP A 96 -8.40 4.40 -15.19
C TRP A 96 -6.96 4.13 -14.75
N MET A 97 -6.35 5.00 -13.92
CA MET A 97 -5.00 4.82 -13.37
C MET A 97 -4.97 3.56 -12.48
N VAL A 98 -5.95 3.39 -11.59
CA VAL A 98 -6.11 2.19 -10.74
C VAL A 98 -6.14 0.93 -11.60
N LYS A 99 -6.92 0.92 -12.69
CA LYS A 99 -7.06 -0.24 -13.57
C LYS A 99 -5.77 -0.55 -14.32
N GLN A 100 -5.06 0.47 -14.78
CA GLN A 100 -3.81 0.29 -15.53
C GLN A 100 -2.68 -0.23 -14.66
N VAL A 101 -2.48 0.29 -13.44
CA VAL A 101 -1.43 -0.22 -12.55
C VAL A 101 -1.72 -1.66 -12.11
N LEU A 102 -2.99 -1.98 -11.79
CA LEU A 102 -3.39 -3.35 -11.43
C LEU A 102 -3.22 -4.34 -12.60
N ALA A 103 -3.36 -3.89 -13.85
CA ALA A 103 -3.11 -4.72 -15.02
C ALA A 103 -1.63 -5.09 -15.19
N GLN A 104 -0.69 -4.33 -14.57
CA GLN A 104 0.73 -4.68 -14.50
C GLN A 104 1.05 -5.71 -13.40
N GLY A 105 0.06 -6.13 -12.60
CA GLY A 105 0.23 -7.17 -11.59
C GLY A 105 0.79 -6.66 -10.26
N VAL A 106 0.67 -5.37 -9.95
CA VAL A 106 1.03 -4.82 -8.64
C VAL A 106 0.14 -5.40 -7.53
N HIS A 107 0.61 -5.35 -6.30
CA HIS A 107 0.01 -6.00 -5.14
C HIS A 107 -0.72 -5.04 -4.21
N GLY A 108 -0.61 -3.74 -4.46
CA GLY A 108 -1.28 -2.72 -3.64
C GLY A 108 -1.23 -1.34 -4.27
N ILE A 109 -2.04 -0.45 -3.71
CA ILE A 109 -2.12 0.96 -4.07
C ILE A 109 -2.16 1.78 -2.79
N LEU A 110 -1.42 2.87 -2.76
CA LEU A 110 -1.46 3.90 -1.74
C LEU A 110 -2.00 5.18 -2.39
N LEU A 111 -3.16 5.64 -1.91
CA LEU A 111 -3.81 6.86 -2.40
C LEU A 111 -3.34 8.05 -1.59
N CYS A 112 -2.75 9.03 -2.28
CA CYS A 112 -2.30 10.28 -1.71
C CYS A 112 -3.48 11.24 -1.46
N HIS A 113 -3.32 12.19 -0.52
CA HIS A 113 -4.33 13.20 -0.22
C HIS A 113 -5.75 12.64 -0.10
N ALA A 114 -5.96 11.61 0.75
CA ALA A 114 -7.25 10.96 0.91
C ALA A 114 -8.22 11.83 1.73
N GLU A 115 -8.75 12.87 1.10
CA GLU A 115 -9.49 13.94 1.74
C GLU A 115 -10.95 13.58 2.06
N THR A 116 -11.55 12.65 1.32
CA THR A 116 -12.95 12.32 1.55
C THR A 116 -13.25 10.82 1.52
N PRO A 117 -14.22 10.34 2.33
CA PRO A 117 -14.63 8.93 2.28
C PRO A 117 -15.22 8.53 0.91
N GLY A 118 -15.77 9.48 0.14
CA GLY A 118 -16.26 9.26 -1.21
C GLY A 118 -15.14 8.88 -2.18
N ALA A 119 -14.01 9.59 -2.12
CA ALA A 119 -12.81 9.28 -2.92
C ALA A 119 -12.27 7.89 -2.59
N VAL A 120 -12.12 7.57 -1.31
CA VAL A 120 -11.61 6.26 -0.86
C VAL A 120 -12.56 5.12 -1.24
N ARG A 121 -13.88 5.33 -1.16
CA ARG A 121 -14.86 4.36 -1.66
C ARG A 121 -14.66 4.09 -3.15
N VAL A 122 -14.45 5.11 -3.96
CA VAL A 122 -14.19 4.94 -5.41
C VAL A 122 -12.89 4.19 -5.67
N LEU A 123 -11.84 4.42 -4.88
CA LEU A 123 -10.61 3.62 -4.96
C LEU A 123 -10.91 2.13 -4.77
N VAL A 124 -11.61 1.78 -3.68
CA VAL A 124 -11.98 0.38 -3.39
C VAL A 124 -12.82 -0.22 -4.51
N GLU A 125 -13.87 0.47 -4.97
CA GLU A 125 -14.72 0.03 -6.08
C GLU A 125 -13.94 -0.14 -7.39
N SER A 126 -12.99 0.76 -7.68
CA SER A 126 -12.18 0.73 -8.91
C SER A 126 -11.13 -0.39 -8.91
N THR A 127 -10.76 -0.86 -7.74
CA THR A 127 -9.83 -2.00 -7.56
C THR A 127 -10.52 -3.34 -7.80
N ARG A 128 -11.81 -3.43 -7.55
CA ARG A 128 -12.59 -4.68 -7.53
C ARG A 128 -13.28 -4.97 -8.84
N TYR A 129 -13.41 -6.26 -9.16
CA TYR A 129 -14.24 -6.71 -10.27
C TYR A 129 -15.73 -6.65 -9.94
N SER A 130 -16.57 -6.47 -10.98
CA SER A 130 -18.01 -6.28 -10.82
C SER A 130 -18.77 -7.47 -10.21
N PHE A 131 -18.19 -8.68 -10.29
CA PHE A 131 -18.76 -9.89 -9.70
C PHE A 131 -18.40 -10.10 -8.22
N GLN A 132 -17.44 -9.36 -7.67
CA GLN A 132 -17.07 -9.43 -6.26
C GLN A 132 -18.11 -8.71 -5.42
N LYS A 133 -18.80 -9.43 -4.51
CA LYS A 133 -20.01 -8.95 -3.82
C LYS A 133 -19.84 -8.66 -2.33
N ILE A 134 -18.70 -9.04 -1.71
CA ILE A 134 -18.48 -8.79 -0.28
C ILE A 134 -18.54 -7.29 -0.02
N GLY A 135 -19.37 -6.84 0.93
CA GLY A 135 -19.56 -5.43 1.31
C GLY A 135 -20.39 -4.59 0.33
N VAL A 136 -20.85 -5.13 -0.81
CA VAL A 136 -21.71 -4.41 -1.75
C VAL A 136 -23.10 -4.25 -1.14
N GLY A 137 -23.60 -3.00 -1.15
CA GLY A 137 -24.86 -2.63 -0.49
C GLY A 137 -24.69 -2.22 0.98
N ASP A 138 -23.53 -2.49 1.59
CA ASP A 138 -23.14 -2.01 2.91
C ASP A 138 -21.93 -1.07 2.77
N ARG A 139 -22.17 0.20 2.55
CA ARG A 139 -21.17 1.28 2.36
C ARG A 139 -20.32 1.21 1.09
N LEU A 140 -20.38 0.15 0.29
CA LEU A 140 -19.69 0.01 -1.00
C LEU A 140 -20.69 -0.20 -2.12
N GLY A 141 -20.40 0.39 -3.27
CA GLY A 141 -21.03 0.07 -4.54
C GLY A 141 -20.41 -1.14 -5.21
N GLN A 142 -20.91 -1.46 -6.39
CA GLN A 142 -20.38 -2.55 -7.21
C GLN A 142 -18.96 -2.25 -7.68
N GLY A 143 -18.10 -3.29 -7.74
CA GLY A 143 -16.77 -3.21 -8.32
C GLY A 143 -16.80 -2.71 -9.77
N ARG A 144 -15.79 -1.94 -10.17
CA ARG A 144 -15.73 -1.20 -11.44
C ARG A 144 -14.70 -1.73 -12.44
N ARG A 145 -13.96 -2.78 -12.08
CA ARG A 145 -13.11 -3.50 -13.06
C ARG A 145 -13.99 -4.38 -13.93
N GLY A 146 -13.76 -4.28 -15.24
CA GLY A 146 -14.36 -5.13 -16.25
C GLY A 146 -13.36 -6.16 -16.77
N ASN A 147 -13.73 -6.83 -17.86
CA ASN A 147 -12.86 -7.75 -18.57
C ASN A 147 -11.71 -6.97 -19.24
N GLY A 148 -10.48 -7.46 -19.11
CA GLY A 148 -9.25 -6.88 -19.64
C GLY A 148 -8.16 -6.71 -18.59
N GLY A 149 -6.89 -6.84 -19.00
CA GLY A 149 -5.72 -6.70 -18.13
C GLY A 149 -5.44 -7.85 -17.16
N GLN A 150 -6.37 -8.81 -16.97
CA GLN A 150 -6.16 -9.95 -16.07
C GLN A 150 -5.07 -10.91 -16.58
N ALA A 151 -4.94 -11.10 -17.88
CA ALA A 151 -3.98 -12.03 -18.47
C ALA A 151 -2.53 -11.63 -18.20
N SER A 152 -2.19 -10.34 -18.28
CA SER A 152 -0.85 -9.82 -17.96
C SER A 152 -0.56 -9.92 -16.46
N ALA A 153 -1.49 -9.47 -15.63
CA ALA A 153 -1.36 -9.52 -14.18
C ALA A 153 -1.24 -10.96 -13.66
N ALA A 154 -2.03 -11.90 -14.17
CA ALA A 154 -1.95 -13.32 -13.81
C ALA A 154 -0.56 -13.93 -14.11
N LYS A 155 0.08 -13.54 -15.22
CA LYS A 155 1.46 -13.96 -15.54
C LYS A 155 2.46 -13.46 -14.50
N ILE A 156 2.32 -12.22 -14.04
CA ILE A 156 3.17 -11.66 -12.97
C ILE A 156 2.96 -12.43 -11.67
N TRP A 157 1.72 -12.68 -11.27
CA TRP A 157 1.40 -13.43 -10.06
C TRP A 157 1.71 -14.93 -10.17
N GLY A 158 1.95 -15.46 -11.38
CA GLY A 158 2.24 -16.86 -11.62
C GLY A 158 1.04 -17.78 -11.43
N VAL A 159 -0.15 -17.30 -11.71
CA VAL A 159 -1.42 -18.02 -11.55
C VAL A 159 -2.22 -18.06 -12.86
N SER A 160 -3.27 -18.86 -12.92
CA SER A 160 -4.21 -18.82 -14.04
C SER A 160 -5.04 -17.51 -14.00
N GLU A 161 -5.58 -17.08 -15.15
CA GLU A 161 -6.48 -15.93 -15.20
C GLU A 161 -7.71 -16.12 -14.28
N SER A 162 -8.26 -17.32 -14.23
CA SER A 162 -9.38 -17.63 -13.35
C SER A 162 -9.01 -17.50 -11.87
N GLU A 163 -7.81 -17.89 -11.49
CA GLU A 163 -7.33 -17.73 -10.12
C GLU A 163 -7.06 -16.26 -9.80
N TYR A 164 -6.42 -15.52 -10.72
CA TYR A 164 -6.23 -14.09 -10.59
C TYR A 164 -7.57 -13.38 -10.36
N LEU A 165 -8.58 -13.64 -11.18
CA LEU A 165 -9.91 -13.03 -11.04
C LEU A 165 -10.52 -13.27 -9.65
N ARG A 166 -10.34 -14.45 -9.06
CA ARG A 166 -10.84 -14.75 -7.70
C ARG A 166 -10.08 -14.02 -6.62
N LYS A 167 -8.72 -13.95 -6.74
CA LYS A 167 -7.82 -13.42 -5.73
C LYS A 167 -7.56 -11.91 -5.84
N ALA A 168 -7.78 -11.31 -7.02
CA ALA A 168 -7.58 -9.88 -7.24
C ALA A 168 -8.74 -9.06 -6.65
N ASP A 169 -8.94 -9.19 -5.35
CA ASP A 169 -9.85 -8.44 -4.51
C ASP A 169 -9.10 -7.84 -3.32
N VAL A 170 -9.70 -6.88 -2.65
CA VAL A 170 -9.05 -6.13 -1.58
C VAL A 170 -9.07 -6.90 -0.26
N TRP A 171 -7.90 -7.04 0.35
CA TRP A 171 -7.73 -7.55 1.71
C TRP A 171 -7.68 -6.36 2.69
N PRO A 172 -8.26 -6.41 3.91
CA PRO A 172 -8.89 -7.58 4.54
C PRO A 172 -10.40 -7.73 4.29
N LEU A 173 -11.03 -6.87 3.47
CA LEU A 173 -12.47 -6.97 3.17
C LEU A 173 -12.85 -8.36 2.65
N ASN A 174 -12.09 -8.85 1.68
CA ASN A 174 -12.13 -10.24 1.25
C ASN A 174 -10.96 -10.98 1.90
N PRO A 175 -11.19 -11.95 2.80
CA PRO A 175 -10.12 -12.71 3.43
C PRO A 175 -9.21 -13.47 2.45
N GLU A 176 -9.70 -13.79 1.24
CA GLU A 176 -8.90 -14.41 0.18
C GLU A 176 -8.27 -13.41 -0.79
N GLY A 177 -8.53 -12.11 -0.58
CA GLY A 177 -7.98 -11.03 -1.40
C GLY A 177 -6.46 -10.93 -1.29
N GLU A 178 -5.81 -10.48 -2.36
CA GLU A 178 -4.36 -10.34 -2.45
C GLU A 178 -3.93 -8.89 -2.75
N ILE A 179 -4.88 -7.93 -2.73
CA ILE A 179 -4.58 -6.52 -3.00
C ILE A 179 -4.67 -5.71 -1.71
N LEU A 180 -3.59 -5.01 -1.37
CA LEU A 180 -3.53 -4.06 -0.26
C LEU A 180 -3.89 -2.66 -0.73
N LEU A 181 -4.83 -2.00 -0.04
CA LEU A 181 -5.10 -0.59 -0.26
C LEU A 181 -4.72 0.21 0.98
N GLY A 182 -3.97 1.28 0.75
CA GLY A 182 -3.61 2.27 1.75
C GLY A 182 -4.06 3.66 1.36
N VAL A 183 -4.10 4.55 2.33
CA VAL A 183 -4.41 5.97 2.15
C VAL A 183 -3.46 6.85 2.96
N LYS A 184 -3.17 8.06 2.47
CA LYS A 184 -2.41 9.07 3.21
C LYS A 184 -3.36 10.15 3.74
N ILE A 185 -3.28 10.40 5.04
CA ILE A 185 -3.97 11.50 5.74
C ILE A 185 -2.92 12.61 5.95
N GLU A 186 -2.71 13.44 4.96
CA GLU A 186 -1.54 14.30 4.86
C GLU A 186 -1.85 15.79 4.60
N ASN A 187 -3.11 16.18 4.79
CA ASN A 187 -3.50 17.59 4.81
C ASN A 187 -4.68 17.82 5.76
N LEU A 188 -5.01 19.08 6.02
CA LEU A 188 -6.02 19.44 7.02
C LEU A 188 -7.42 18.91 6.67
N ARG A 189 -7.80 18.90 5.38
CA ARG A 189 -9.10 18.38 4.95
C ARG A 189 -9.18 16.85 5.09
N ALA A 190 -8.10 16.15 4.78
CA ALA A 190 -7.99 14.71 5.04
C ALA A 190 -8.09 14.43 6.54
N LEU A 191 -7.42 15.23 7.38
CA LEU A 191 -7.46 15.10 8.84
C LEU A 191 -8.86 15.36 9.43
N GLU A 192 -9.58 16.35 8.91
CA GLU A 192 -10.98 16.65 9.30
C GLU A 192 -11.90 15.45 9.03
N ASN A 193 -11.73 14.80 7.89
CA ASN A 193 -12.54 13.66 7.46
C ASN A 193 -11.99 12.29 7.86
N ALA A 194 -10.82 12.22 8.53
CA ALA A 194 -10.07 10.99 8.75
C ALA A 194 -10.90 9.86 9.38
N GLU A 195 -11.76 10.17 10.36
CA GLU A 195 -12.61 9.18 11.00
C GLU A 195 -13.53 8.44 10.01
N LYS A 196 -14.17 9.19 9.10
CA LYS A 196 -15.07 8.64 8.09
C LYS A 196 -14.29 7.98 6.96
N THR A 197 -13.16 8.55 6.58
CA THR A 197 -12.29 8.07 5.51
C THR A 197 -11.66 6.74 5.87
N LEU A 198 -11.12 6.60 7.08
CA LEU A 198 -10.50 5.37 7.56
C LEU A 198 -11.53 4.28 7.92
N ALA A 199 -12.81 4.62 8.06
CA ALA A 199 -13.89 3.67 8.24
C ALA A 199 -14.42 3.06 6.93
N VAL A 200 -13.90 3.45 5.76
CA VAL A 200 -14.31 2.87 4.47
C VAL A 200 -13.82 1.41 4.40
N PRO A 201 -14.73 0.43 4.14
CA PRO A 201 -14.32 -0.96 4.06
C PRO A 201 -13.33 -1.23 2.92
N GLY A 202 -12.32 -2.07 3.18
CA GLY A 202 -11.33 -2.47 2.18
C GLY A 202 -10.01 -1.72 2.24
N ILE A 203 -9.87 -0.74 3.13
CA ILE A 203 -8.57 -0.13 3.43
C ILE A 203 -7.84 -1.02 4.43
N ALA A 204 -6.59 -1.33 4.13
CA ALA A 204 -5.72 -2.17 4.95
C ALA A 204 -4.80 -1.35 5.85
N PHE A 205 -4.30 -0.20 5.38
CA PHE A 205 -3.36 0.62 6.14
C PHE A 205 -3.53 2.11 5.84
N ALA A 206 -2.97 2.95 6.71
CA ALA A 206 -2.91 4.39 6.48
C ALA A 206 -1.61 4.99 6.99
N GLU A 207 -1.17 6.03 6.29
CA GLU A 207 -0.05 6.91 6.63
C GLU A 207 -0.60 8.28 7.04
N TRP A 208 0.12 9.00 7.91
CA TRP A 208 -0.22 10.39 8.27
C TRP A 208 0.51 11.44 7.42
N GLY A 209 1.43 11.03 6.51
CA GLY A 209 2.12 11.84 5.52
C GLY A 209 2.85 13.05 6.11
N PRO A 210 3.96 12.88 6.85
CA PRO A 210 4.59 14.00 7.59
C PRO A 210 5.07 15.14 6.70
N GLY A 211 5.50 14.85 5.48
CA GLY A 211 5.95 15.88 4.53
C GLY A 211 4.85 16.87 4.17
N ASP A 212 3.78 16.36 3.59
CA ASP A 212 2.67 17.19 3.13
C ASP A 212 1.84 17.75 4.28
N MET A 213 1.70 17.02 5.39
CA MET A 213 1.08 17.54 6.60
C MET A 213 1.89 18.72 7.15
N GLY A 214 3.22 18.64 7.15
CA GLY A 214 4.09 19.73 7.53
C GLY A 214 3.91 20.96 6.62
N MET A 215 3.86 20.74 5.31
CA MET A 215 3.55 21.81 4.34
C MET A 215 2.19 22.47 4.64
N ALA A 216 1.15 21.67 4.87
CA ALA A 216 -0.21 22.16 5.17
C ALA A 216 -0.30 22.98 6.47
N LEU A 217 0.56 22.68 7.44
CA LEU A 217 0.64 23.37 8.74
C LEU A 217 1.62 24.57 8.74
N GLY A 218 2.35 24.81 7.65
CA GLY A 218 3.35 25.88 7.56
C GLY A 218 4.72 25.50 8.13
N TYR A 219 5.03 24.21 8.20
CA TYR A 219 6.33 23.65 8.59
C TYR A 219 7.02 22.95 7.41
N PRO A 220 7.39 23.66 6.33
CA PRO A 220 7.85 23.03 5.08
C PRO A 220 9.18 22.26 5.21
N GLU A 221 9.95 22.51 6.26
CA GLU A 221 11.24 21.85 6.50
C GLU A 221 11.15 20.76 7.60
N GLN A 222 9.96 20.49 8.14
CA GLN A 222 9.76 19.57 9.26
C GLN A 222 9.15 18.23 8.80
N HIS A 223 9.62 17.69 7.68
CA HIS A 223 9.16 16.36 7.18
C HIS A 223 9.79 15.18 7.93
N ASP A 224 10.86 15.39 8.68
CA ASP A 224 11.55 14.39 9.50
C ASP A 224 11.60 14.81 10.98
N PRO A 225 11.74 13.85 11.92
CA PRO A 225 11.89 14.18 13.34
C PRO A 225 13.12 15.07 13.62
N PRO A 226 13.07 15.96 14.64
CA PRO A 226 11.97 16.12 15.61
C PRO A 226 10.80 16.93 15.05
N TYR A 227 9.59 16.43 15.25
CA TYR A 227 8.37 17.12 14.80
C TYR A 227 7.89 18.16 15.81
N PRO A 228 7.24 19.26 15.34
CA PRO A 228 6.46 20.15 16.20
C PRO A 228 5.35 19.37 16.94
N GLN A 229 4.96 19.86 18.14
CA GLN A 229 3.96 19.17 18.95
C GLN A 229 2.64 18.96 18.23
N GLU A 230 2.19 19.92 17.42
CA GLU A 230 0.99 19.83 16.61
C GLU A 230 1.04 18.66 15.62
N MET A 231 2.18 18.42 14.98
CA MET A 231 2.40 17.28 14.09
C MET A 231 2.41 15.96 14.85
N ILE A 232 2.98 15.93 16.06
CA ILE A 232 2.95 14.75 16.94
C ILE A 232 1.51 14.41 17.31
N ASP A 233 0.71 15.40 17.68
CA ASP A 233 -0.71 15.22 18.06
C ASP A 233 -1.52 14.69 16.87
N ILE A 234 -1.26 15.17 15.67
CA ILE A 234 -1.89 14.69 14.44
C ILE A 234 -1.51 13.21 14.15
N ARG A 235 -0.21 12.89 14.24
CA ARG A 235 0.26 11.52 14.10
C ARG A 235 -0.46 10.58 15.07
N GLU A 236 -0.54 10.95 16.36
CA GLU A 236 -1.25 10.19 17.38
C GLU A 236 -2.73 10.03 17.07
N LYS A 237 -3.40 11.08 16.58
CA LYS A 237 -4.79 11.03 16.16
C LYS A 237 -4.99 10.02 15.03
N VAL A 238 -4.19 10.07 13.96
CA VAL A 238 -4.30 9.15 12.82
C VAL A 238 -4.02 7.71 13.27
N LYS A 239 -2.96 7.48 14.06
CA LYS A 239 -2.64 6.16 14.62
C LYS A 239 -3.81 5.58 15.43
N ASN A 240 -4.42 6.37 16.29
CA ASN A 240 -5.56 5.96 17.11
C ASN A 240 -6.81 5.64 16.25
N LEU A 241 -7.04 6.39 15.18
CA LEU A 241 -8.12 6.10 14.22
C LEU A 241 -7.84 4.81 13.44
N CYS A 242 -6.59 4.55 13.06
CA CYS A 242 -6.19 3.27 12.45
C CYS A 242 -6.53 2.11 13.39
N LYS A 243 -6.13 2.20 14.65
CA LYS A 243 -6.42 1.19 15.68
C LYS A 243 -7.93 0.98 15.87
N ALA A 244 -8.71 2.04 15.94
CA ALA A 244 -10.17 1.98 16.11
C ALA A 244 -10.87 1.28 14.93
N ASN A 245 -10.35 1.46 13.70
CA ASN A 245 -10.86 0.85 12.48
C ASN A 245 -10.20 -0.49 12.13
N ARG A 246 -9.26 -1.00 12.96
CA ARG A 246 -8.52 -2.25 12.74
C ARG A 246 -7.75 -2.26 11.41
N ILE A 247 -7.21 -1.12 11.02
CA ILE A 247 -6.30 -0.98 9.89
C ILE A 247 -4.88 -0.71 10.42
N PHE A 248 -3.89 -1.06 9.63
CA PHE A 248 -2.49 -0.93 10.03
C PHE A 248 -2.01 0.51 9.88
N PHE A 249 -1.16 0.94 10.81
CA PHE A 249 -0.54 2.25 10.74
C PHE A 249 0.82 2.14 10.04
N LEU A 250 1.03 2.99 9.03
CA LEU A 250 2.31 3.17 8.35
C LEU A 250 3.05 4.35 8.97
N ASN A 251 4.31 4.14 9.31
CA ASN A 251 5.20 5.19 9.79
C ASN A 251 6.65 4.94 9.36
N GLN A 252 7.44 6.01 9.26
CA GLN A 252 8.88 5.89 9.14
C GLN A 252 9.46 5.30 10.43
N VAL A 253 10.53 4.56 10.31
CA VAL A 253 11.24 3.94 11.44
C VAL A 253 12.75 4.14 11.29
N SER A 254 13.41 4.27 12.42
CA SER A 254 14.87 4.41 12.53
C SER A 254 15.47 3.27 13.35
N LYS A 255 16.79 3.21 13.41
CA LYS A 255 17.50 2.25 14.25
C LYS A 255 17.20 2.44 15.73
N GLU A 256 16.99 3.69 16.12
CA GLU A 256 16.78 4.12 17.51
C GLU A 256 15.37 3.81 18.00
N ASP A 257 14.37 3.82 17.11
CA ASP A 257 12.96 3.79 17.50
C ASP A 257 12.16 2.57 17.02
N ILE A 258 12.68 1.74 16.10
CA ILE A 258 11.94 0.64 15.46
C ILE A 258 11.21 -0.27 16.45
N THR A 259 11.82 -0.61 17.59
CA THR A 259 11.18 -1.49 18.56
C THR A 259 10.03 -0.80 19.28
N ALA A 260 10.20 0.47 19.66
CA ALA A 260 9.15 1.27 20.27
C ALA A 260 7.99 1.52 19.28
N MET A 261 8.30 1.77 18.01
CA MET A 261 7.30 1.93 16.95
C MET A 261 6.46 0.65 16.76
N ILE A 262 7.09 -0.52 16.79
CA ILE A 262 6.38 -1.80 16.73
C ILE A 262 5.47 -1.99 17.96
N ASP A 263 5.96 -1.67 19.15
CA ASP A 263 5.19 -1.77 20.40
C ASP A 263 3.97 -0.85 20.43
N GLU A 264 4.06 0.34 19.81
CA GLU A 264 2.91 1.24 19.68
C GLU A 264 1.94 0.84 18.53
N GLY A 265 2.28 -0.17 17.72
CA GLY A 265 1.40 -0.74 16.71
C GLY A 265 1.70 -0.34 15.26
N VAL A 266 2.89 0.20 14.96
CA VAL A 266 3.34 0.41 13.57
C VAL A 266 3.61 -0.94 12.92
N MET A 267 2.79 -1.31 11.95
CA MET A 267 2.85 -2.58 11.24
C MET A 267 3.28 -2.46 9.79
N VAL A 268 3.26 -1.27 9.24
CA VAL A 268 3.82 -0.95 7.92
C VAL A 268 4.99 0.02 8.15
N CYS A 269 6.21 -0.49 8.08
CA CYS A 269 7.40 0.25 8.46
C CYS A 269 8.13 0.77 7.21
N SER A 270 8.20 2.09 7.03
CA SER A 270 9.10 2.69 6.05
C SER A 270 10.51 2.72 6.65
N ALA A 271 11.32 1.73 6.31
CA ALA A 271 12.67 1.55 6.85
C ALA A 271 13.73 2.10 5.88
N PRO A 272 14.76 2.80 6.37
CA PRO A 272 15.79 3.39 5.51
C PRO A 272 16.74 2.35 4.90
N ASN A 273 16.89 1.17 5.53
CA ASN A 273 17.85 0.15 5.11
C ASN A 273 17.57 -1.23 5.72
N ALA A 274 18.33 -2.21 5.26
CA ALA A 274 18.24 -3.61 5.71
C ALA A 274 18.55 -3.81 7.20
N GLU A 275 19.43 -3.01 7.79
CA GLU A 275 19.81 -3.12 9.21
C GLU A 275 18.59 -2.84 10.10
N VAL A 276 17.88 -1.74 9.86
CA VAL A 276 16.68 -1.37 10.62
C VAL A 276 15.59 -2.44 10.49
N ALA A 277 15.33 -2.92 9.28
CA ALA A 277 14.38 -4.00 9.06
C ALA A 277 14.79 -5.30 9.80
N SER A 278 16.10 -5.61 9.84
CA SER A 278 16.62 -6.78 10.56
C SER A 278 16.38 -6.67 12.05
N ILE A 279 16.60 -5.51 12.66
CA ILE A 279 16.34 -5.27 14.08
C ILE A 279 14.87 -5.58 14.40
N GLY A 280 13.93 -5.03 13.63
CA GLY A 280 12.52 -5.26 13.85
C GLY A 280 12.11 -6.73 13.64
N ARG A 281 12.67 -7.42 12.65
CA ARG A 281 12.44 -8.87 12.43
C ARG A 281 12.92 -9.72 13.60
N VAL A 282 14.09 -9.43 14.13
CA VAL A 282 14.62 -10.10 15.34
C VAL A 282 13.74 -9.82 16.55
N TYR A 283 13.36 -8.56 16.74
CA TYR A 283 12.50 -8.16 17.84
C TYR A 283 11.15 -8.89 17.84
N THR A 284 10.52 -9.02 16.67
CA THR A 284 9.25 -9.72 16.52
C THR A 284 9.38 -11.24 16.40
N ARG A 285 10.60 -11.77 16.48
CA ARG A 285 10.91 -13.22 16.34
C ARG A 285 10.35 -13.79 15.03
N ARG A 286 10.45 -13.02 13.98
CA ARG A 286 9.92 -13.38 12.66
C ARG A 286 10.57 -14.64 12.12
N LYS A 287 9.75 -15.60 11.65
CA LYS A 287 10.22 -16.87 11.06
C LYS A 287 10.32 -16.81 9.54
N VAL A 288 9.46 -16.02 8.90
CA VAL A 288 9.45 -15.88 7.43
C VAL A 288 10.65 -15.03 6.99
N PRO A 289 11.53 -15.51 6.10
CA PRO A 289 12.63 -14.72 5.57
C PRO A 289 12.16 -13.53 4.72
N TRP A 290 13.08 -12.57 4.47
CA TRP A 290 12.78 -11.41 3.60
C TRP A 290 12.58 -11.82 2.13
#